data_6beb404a0b5e0a23f89e9cf3408ef0f6
#
_entry.id   6beb404a0b5e0a23f89e9cf3408ef0f6
#
_cell.length_a   1.000
_cell.length_b   1.000
_cell.length_c   1.000
_cell.angle_alpha   90.00
_cell.angle_beta   90.00
_cell.angle_gamma   90.00
#
_symmetry.space_group_name_H-M   'P 1'
#
loop_
_entity.id
_entity.type
_entity.pdbx_description
1 polymer ?
#
loop_
_entity_poly.entity_id
_entity_poly.type
_entity_poly.pdbx_seq_one_letter_code
_entity_poly.pdbx_strand_id
1 'polypeptide(L)'
;MKQKYFAHETAVIDENCQIGEGTKIWHFSHIMTGCVIGTNCNIGQNVVISPEVVLGNNVKVQNNVSVYTGVICEDDVFLGPSCVFTNV
;
A
#
# COMPACT_ATOMS: atom_id res chain seq x y z
N MET A 1 -20.85 7.08 -3.80
CA MET A 1 -20.07 7.33 -2.61
C MET A 1 -18.66 7.71 -2.98
N LYS A 2 -18.13 8.76 -2.38
CA LYS A 2 -16.80 9.24 -2.73
C LYS A 2 -15.72 8.41 -2.08
N GLN A 3 -14.68 8.13 -2.84
CA GLN A 3 -13.45 7.61 -2.27
C GLN A 3 -12.84 8.69 -1.38
N LYS A 4 -12.30 8.26 -0.25
CA LYS A 4 -11.61 9.18 0.64
C LYS A 4 -10.10 9.08 0.51
N TYR A 5 -9.62 8.26 -0.39
CA TYR A 5 -8.21 8.16 -0.71
C TYR A 5 -7.99 8.56 -2.16
N PHE A 6 -6.73 8.84 -2.51
CA PHE A 6 -6.35 9.16 -3.88
C PHE A 6 -5.60 7.97 -4.49
N ALA A 7 -5.98 7.57 -5.68
CA ALA A 7 -5.21 6.60 -6.45
C ALA A 7 -5.01 7.18 -7.85
N HIS A 8 -3.75 7.25 -8.27
CA HIS A 8 -3.45 7.71 -9.63
C HIS A 8 -4.11 6.78 -10.63
N GLU A 9 -4.47 7.31 -11.80
CA GLU A 9 -5.24 6.53 -12.78
C GLU A 9 -4.50 5.29 -13.25
N THR A 10 -3.17 5.27 -13.16
CA THR A 10 -2.38 4.10 -13.56
C THR A 10 -2.25 3.06 -12.44
N ALA A 11 -2.68 3.39 -11.23
CA ALA A 11 -2.63 2.43 -10.12
C ALA A 11 -3.74 1.40 -10.28
N VAL A 12 -3.45 0.17 -9.87
CA VAL A 12 -4.42 -0.92 -9.92
C VAL A 12 -4.72 -1.35 -8.51
N ILE A 13 -5.99 -1.35 -8.14
CA ILE A 13 -6.42 -1.77 -6.82
C ILE A 13 -7.42 -2.90 -7.01
N ASP A 14 -7.04 -4.09 -6.55
CA ASP A 14 -7.88 -5.27 -6.69
C ASP A 14 -9.06 -5.22 -5.72
N GLU A 15 -9.97 -6.16 -5.88
CA GLU A 15 -11.18 -6.22 -5.07
C GLU A 15 -10.85 -6.51 -3.61
N ASN A 16 -11.78 -6.15 -2.75
CA ASN A 16 -11.75 -6.47 -1.32
C ASN A 16 -10.62 -5.79 -0.56
N CYS A 17 -10.14 -4.66 -1.05
CA CYS A 17 -9.17 -3.85 -0.33
C CYS A 17 -9.88 -2.79 0.49
N GLN A 18 -9.34 -2.50 1.68
CA GLN A 18 -9.81 -1.40 2.50
C GLN A 18 -8.69 -0.38 2.58
N ILE A 19 -8.97 0.84 2.16
CA ILE A 19 -7.96 1.90 2.09
C ILE A 19 -8.51 3.11 2.84
N GLY A 20 -7.75 3.55 3.83
CA GLY A 20 -8.20 4.61 4.72
C GLY A 20 -8.13 5.99 4.09
N GLU A 21 -8.76 6.93 4.77
CA GLU A 21 -8.86 8.31 4.32
C GLU A 21 -7.48 8.95 4.24
N GLY A 22 -7.25 9.77 3.20
CA GLY A 22 -6.03 10.53 3.07
C GLY A 22 -4.84 9.74 2.51
N THR A 23 -5.01 8.46 2.28
CA THR A 23 -3.95 7.64 1.68
C THR A 23 -3.81 8.00 0.21
N LYS A 24 -2.56 8.01 -0.28
CA LYS A 24 -2.26 8.32 -1.68
C LYS A 24 -1.50 7.17 -2.29
N ILE A 25 -1.95 6.76 -3.47
CA ILE A 25 -1.34 5.64 -4.20
C ILE A 25 -0.92 6.19 -5.57
N TRP A 26 0.37 6.11 -5.86
CA TRP A 26 0.92 6.80 -7.01
C TRP A 26 1.03 5.89 -8.24
N HIS A 27 1.83 6.29 -9.22
CA HIS A 27 1.84 5.72 -10.57
C HIS A 27 2.24 4.25 -10.57
N PHE A 28 1.51 3.45 -11.31
CA PHE A 28 1.84 2.06 -11.65
C PHE A 28 1.98 1.15 -10.44
N SER A 29 1.40 1.53 -9.33
CA SER A 29 1.41 0.65 -8.15
C SER A 29 0.24 -0.30 -8.21
N HIS A 30 0.41 -1.48 -7.63
CA HIS A 30 -0.62 -2.52 -7.63
C HIS A 30 -0.88 -2.97 -6.20
N ILE A 31 -2.11 -2.74 -5.75
CA ILE A 31 -2.57 -3.18 -4.43
C ILE A 31 -3.41 -4.41 -4.67
N MET A 32 -2.92 -5.56 -4.24
CA MET A 32 -3.59 -6.83 -4.52
C MET A 32 -4.70 -7.09 -3.53
N THR A 33 -5.46 -8.14 -3.81
CA THR A 33 -6.72 -8.38 -3.11
C THR A 33 -6.56 -8.57 -1.61
N GLY A 34 -7.56 -8.13 -0.86
CA GLY A 34 -7.62 -8.37 0.58
C GLY A 34 -6.70 -7.52 1.43
N CYS A 35 -6.06 -6.50 0.86
CA CYS A 35 -5.18 -5.63 1.64
C CYS A 35 -5.98 -4.68 2.51
N VAL A 36 -5.42 -4.34 3.67
CA VAL A 36 -5.97 -3.32 4.56
C VAL A 36 -4.88 -2.26 4.72
N ILE A 37 -5.16 -1.06 4.25
CA ILE A 37 -4.23 0.06 4.32
C ILE A 37 -4.89 1.15 5.14
N GLY A 38 -4.18 1.64 6.15
CA GLY A 38 -4.73 2.63 7.08
C GLY A 38 -4.85 4.00 6.46
N THR A 39 -4.96 5.02 7.32
CA THR A 39 -5.15 6.41 6.90
C THR A 39 -3.81 7.08 6.67
N ASN A 40 -3.81 8.08 5.80
CA ASN A 40 -2.67 8.97 5.56
C ASN A 40 -1.39 8.23 5.16
N CYS A 41 -1.52 7.09 4.52
CA CYS A 41 -0.37 6.37 3.97
C CYS A 41 0.03 7.00 2.64
N ASN A 42 1.29 6.81 2.27
CA ASN A 42 1.77 7.26 0.97
C ASN A 42 2.46 6.09 0.27
N ILE A 43 1.81 5.57 -0.76
CA ILE A 43 2.32 4.44 -1.52
C ILE A 43 2.95 5.00 -2.79
N GLY A 44 4.27 4.91 -2.90
CA GLY A 44 5.00 5.49 -4.02
C GLY A 44 4.73 4.82 -5.35
N GLN A 45 5.61 5.07 -6.33
CA GLN A 45 5.44 4.52 -7.68
C GLN A 45 6.02 3.13 -7.78
N ASN A 46 5.43 2.31 -8.65
CA ASN A 46 5.91 0.96 -8.93
C ASN A 46 6.01 0.11 -7.67
N VAL A 47 5.05 0.28 -6.76
CA VAL A 47 4.99 -0.48 -5.53
C VAL A 47 4.05 -1.66 -5.75
N VAL A 48 4.43 -2.82 -5.26
CA VAL A 48 3.56 -3.99 -5.28
C VAL A 48 3.23 -4.35 -3.83
N ILE A 49 1.95 -4.30 -3.51
CA ILE A 49 1.45 -4.74 -2.22
C ILE A 49 0.73 -6.05 -2.46
N SER A 50 1.33 -7.14 -2.03
CA SER A 50 0.80 -8.49 -2.28
C SER A 50 -0.48 -8.75 -1.49
N PRO A 51 -1.21 -9.83 -1.79
CA PRO A 51 -2.50 -10.05 -1.14
C PRO A 51 -2.40 -10.10 0.38
N GLU A 52 -3.43 -9.58 1.01
CA GLU A 52 -3.64 -9.70 2.45
C GLU A 52 -2.56 -9.05 3.29
N VAL A 53 -1.93 -8.02 2.77
CA VAL A 53 -0.99 -7.19 3.52
C VAL A 53 -1.80 -6.21 4.37
N VAL A 54 -1.32 -5.95 5.59
CA VAL A 54 -1.92 -4.95 6.47
C VAL A 54 -0.90 -3.85 6.73
N LEU A 55 -1.23 -2.64 6.37
CA LEU A 55 -0.41 -1.46 6.70
C LEU A 55 -1.20 -0.60 7.67
N GLY A 56 -0.55 -0.22 8.76
CA GLY A 56 -1.16 0.69 9.73
C GLY A 56 -1.34 2.09 9.17
N ASN A 57 -1.53 3.06 10.04
CA ASN A 57 -1.72 4.43 9.64
C ASN A 57 -0.39 5.11 9.39
N ASN A 58 -0.38 6.09 8.49
CA ASN A 58 0.77 6.94 8.26
C ASN A 58 2.03 6.14 7.86
N VAL A 59 1.84 5.07 7.11
CA VAL A 59 2.95 4.27 6.57
C VAL A 59 3.38 4.88 5.25
N LYS A 60 4.70 5.03 5.08
CA LYS A 60 5.27 5.58 3.86
C LYS A 60 6.01 4.47 3.13
N VAL A 61 5.59 4.17 1.91
CA VAL A 61 6.24 3.17 1.07
C VAL A 61 6.88 3.89 -0.09
N GLN A 62 8.20 3.80 -0.18
CA GLN A 62 8.95 4.46 -1.23
C GLN A 62 8.79 3.74 -2.57
N ASN A 63 9.30 4.35 -3.63
CA ASN A 63 9.19 3.80 -4.97
C ASN A 63 9.88 2.44 -5.07
N ASN A 64 9.31 1.57 -5.89
CA ASN A 64 9.91 0.28 -6.24
C ASN A 64 10.03 -0.69 -5.08
N VAL A 65 9.15 -0.58 -4.09
CA VAL A 65 9.13 -1.49 -2.95
C VAL A 65 8.11 -2.59 -3.24
N SER A 66 8.47 -3.83 -2.88
CA SER A 66 7.55 -4.96 -2.94
C SER A 66 7.29 -5.45 -1.53
N VAL A 67 6.02 -5.51 -1.15
CA VAL A 67 5.60 -5.98 0.17
C VAL A 67 4.89 -7.31 -0.04
N TYR A 68 5.41 -8.37 0.56
CA TYR A 68 4.93 -9.71 0.28
C TYR A 68 3.73 -10.09 1.14
N THR A 69 3.01 -11.10 0.68
CA THR A 69 1.80 -11.60 1.33
C THR A 69 2.05 -11.86 2.81
N GLY A 70 1.10 -11.43 3.64
CA GLY A 70 1.14 -11.68 5.06
C GLY A 70 1.94 -10.68 5.88
N VAL A 71 2.58 -9.71 5.24
CA VAL A 71 3.32 -8.68 5.98
C VAL A 71 2.32 -7.78 6.70
N ILE A 72 2.62 -7.49 7.96
CA ILE A 72 1.83 -6.57 8.77
C ILE A 72 2.76 -5.47 9.27
N CYS A 73 2.46 -4.23 8.90
CA CYS A 73 3.23 -3.08 9.34
C CYS A 73 2.42 -2.27 10.33
N GLU A 74 3.08 -1.86 11.41
CA GLU A 74 2.45 -0.98 12.40
C GLU A 74 2.40 0.46 11.87
N ASP A 75 1.80 1.35 12.67
CA ASP A 75 1.71 2.74 12.30
C ASP A 75 3.10 3.36 12.17
N ASP A 76 3.20 4.39 11.34
CA ASP A 76 4.38 5.26 11.24
C ASP A 76 5.64 4.53 10.76
N VAL A 77 5.48 3.42 10.04
CA VAL A 77 6.62 2.69 9.48
C VAL A 77 7.01 3.30 8.14
N PHE A 78 8.32 3.38 7.91
CA PHE A 78 8.88 3.87 6.66
C PHE A 78 9.56 2.71 5.93
N LEU A 79 9.07 2.39 4.74
CA LEU A 79 9.63 1.33 3.92
C LEU A 79 10.44 1.97 2.79
N GLY A 80 11.75 1.85 2.89
CA GLY A 80 12.67 2.55 2.00
C GLY A 80 12.75 1.96 0.60
N PRO A 81 13.47 2.64 -0.31
CA PRO A 81 13.56 2.20 -1.70
C PRO A 81 14.21 0.83 -1.80
N SER A 82 13.67 0.01 -2.69
CA SER A 82 14.20 -1.33 -2.96
C SER A 82 14.18 -2.25 -1.75
N CYS A 83 13.35 -1.92 -0.77
CA CYS A 83 13.17 -2.79 0.39
C CYS A 83 12.35 -4.00 -0.03
N VAL A 84 12.77 -5.18 0.41
CA VAL A 84 12.09 -6.42 0.07
C VAL A 84 11.79 -7.16 1.34
N PHE A 85 10.53 -7.56 1.51
CA PHE A 85 10.10 -8.33 2.68
C PHE A 85 9.85 -9.76 2.24
N THR A 86 10.37 -10.70 2.99
CA THR A 86 10.10 -12.11 2.76
C THR A 86 9.33 -12.67 3.93
N ASN A 87 8.46 -13.63 3.64
CA ASN A 87 7.82 -14.40 4.68
C ASN A 87 8.82 -15.41 5.20
N VAL A 88 9.03 -15.36 6.48
CA VAL A 88 9.98 -16.27 7.11
C VAL A 88 9.22 -17.21 8.00
#